data_fc17c9e94156bf1292624aae4c92ec98
#
_entry.id   fc17c9e94156bf1292624aae4c92ec98
#
_cell.length_a   1.000
_cell.length_b   1.000
_cell.length_c   1.000
_cell.angle_alpha   90.00
_cell.angle_beta   90.00
_cell.angle_gamma   90.00
#
_symmetry.space_group_name_H-M   'P 1'
#
loop_
_entity.id
_entity.type
_entity.pdbx_description
1 polymer ?
#
loop_
_entity_poly.entity_id
_entity_poly.type
_entity_poly.pdbx_seq_one_letter_code
_entity_poly.pdbx_strand_id
1 'polypeptide(L)'
;LQGKKSIDIKVKKDNMTFTCGFSIIEKSDGYYGKLSVDSYMIRYASERFLDIELVTTGKSGMKIPVSAVTENEFYVIPKSYMTKGGNSSNYGFITEKYDENGNLTPSFTEADIYKTTDDSVYVSKDSFDAGSVVVMPDSSSRFVIGPVEKLRGVYCVNTGYTVFCPVEIID
;
A
#
# COMPACT_ATOMS: atom_id res chain seq x y z
N LEU A 1 -13.32 9.79 -25.44
CA LEU A 1 -14.22 8.90 -24.68
C LEU A 1 -14.38 9.45 -23.26
N GLN A 2 -15.39 10.35 -23.07
CA GLN A 2 -15.75 10.87 -21.75
C GLN A 2 -16.58 9.81 -21.04
N GLY A 3 -15.95 9.04 -20.18
CA GLY A 3 -16.65 8.12 -19.30
C GLY A 3 -17.52 8.90 -18.30
N LYS A 4 -18.80 8.58 -18.22
CA LYS A 4 -19.69 9.04 -17.14
C LYS A 4 -19.06 8.62 -15.81
N LYS A 5 -18.49 9.55 -15.08
CA LYS A 5 -18.01 9.30 -13.71
C LYS A 5 -19.16 9.55 -12.77
N SER A 6 -19.35 8.65 -11.81
CA SER A 6 -20.24 8.89 -10.66
C SER A 6 -19.44 9.51 -9.52
N ILE A 7 -20.09 10.40 -8.79
CA ILE A 7 -19.52 11.05 -7.61
C ILE A 7 -20.59 11.12 -6.51
N ASP A 8 -20.16 10.97 -5.27
CA ASP A 8 -21.04 11.15 -4.14
C ASP A 8 -21.03 12.61 -3.68
N ILE A 9 -22.21 13.16 -3.48
CA ILE A 9 -22.40 14.50 -2.93
C ILE A 9 -23.20 14.42 -1.66
N LYS A 10 -22.88 15.28 -0.70
CA LYS A 10 -23.64 15.49 0.52
C LYS A 10 -24.31 16.86 0.46
N VAL A 11 -25.63 16.90 0.65
CA VAL A 11 -26.39 18.15 0.74
C VAL A 11 -26.29 18.66 2.18
N LYS A 12 -25.76 19.88 2.37
CA LYS A 12 -25.52 20.44 3.71
C LYS A 12 -26.79 20.72 4.49
N LYS A 13 -27.92 20.97 3.80
CA LYS A 13 -29.21 21.30 4.41
C LYS A 13 -29.74 20.21 5.35
N ASP A 14 -29.59 18.94 4.96
CA ASP A 14 -30.16 17.80 5.69
C ASP A 14 -29.17 16.62 5.87
N ASN A 15 -27.91 16.86 5.48
CA ASN A 15 -26.83 15.85 5.54
C ASN A 15 -27.08 14.58 4.71
N MET A 16 -27.98 14.62 3.74
CA MET A 16 -28.24 13.48 2.85
C MET A 16 -27.14 13.33 1.81
N THR A 17 -26.73 12.08 1.54
CA THR A 17 -25.73 11.75 0.52
C THR A 17 -26.41 11.11 -0.69
N PHE A 18 -26.02 11.54 -1.88
CA PHE A 18 -26.51 11.05 -3.16
C PHE A 18 -25.37 10.70 -4.08
N THR A 19 -25.47 9.57 -4.76
CA THR A 19 -24.59 9.23 -5.88
C THR A 19 -25.15 9.86 -7.14
N CYS A 20 -24.38 10.71 -7.81
CA CYS A 20 -24.78 11.42 -9.02
C CYS A 20 -23.84 11.16 -10.18
N GLY A 21 -24.38 11.24 -11.40
CA GLY A 21 -23.57 11.30 -12.59
C GLY A 21 -22.85 12.66 -12.66
N PHE A 22 -21.54 12.64 -12.94
CA PHE A 22 -20.71 13.84 -13.08
C PHE A 22 -20.22 14.01 -14.51
N SER A 23 -20.33 15.22 -15.04
CA SER A 23 -19.73 15.59 -16.30
C SER A 23 -19.29 17.06 -16.26
N ILE A 24 -18.27 17.39 -17.04
CA ILE A 24 -17.80 18.77 -17.21
C ILE A 24 -18.47 19.36 -18.44
N ILE A 25 -18.99 20.56 -18.30
CA ILE A 25 -19.59 21.34 -19.40
C ILE A 25 -18.75 22.59 -19.57
N GLU A 26 -18.34 22.87 -20.80
CA GLU A 26 -17.73 24.14 -21.19
C GLU A 26 -18.80 25.13 -21.61
N LYS A 27 -18.72 26.34 -21.09
CA LYS A 27 -19.53 27.48 -21.49
C LYS A 27 -18.63 28.64 -21.86
N SER A 28 -19.20 29.72 -22.42
CA SER A 28 -18.46 30.91 -22.86
C SER A 28 -17.69 31.64 -21.76
N ASP A 29 -18.07 31.41 -20.50
CA ASP A 29 -17.54 32.07 -19.30
C ASP A 29 -16.70 31.11 -18.40
N GLY A 30 -16.55 29.82 -18.79
CA GLY A 30 -15.72 28.86 -18.06
C GLY A 30 -16.22 27.43 -18.08
N TYR A 31 -15.63 26.60 -17.19
CA TYR A 31 -15.98 25.21 -17.02
C TYR A 31 -16.91 25.00 -15.83
N TYR A 32 -17.94 24.18 -16.02
CA TYR A 32 -18.94 23.85 -15.01
C TYR A 32 -19.04 22.36 -14.81
N GLY A 33 -19.11 21.93 -13.56
CA GLY A 33 -19.47 20.56 -13.21
C GLY A 33 -20.98 20.37 -13.28
N LYS A 34 -21.47 19.49 -14.15
CA LYS A 34 -22.87 19.06 -14.16
C LYS A 34 -23.03 17.82 -13.32
N LEU A 35 -23.89 17.90 -12.30
CA LEU A 35 -24.32 16.80 -11.47
C LEU A 35 -25.72 16.36 -11.90
N SER A 36 -25.92 15.07 -12.14
CA SER A 36 -27.21 14.50 -12.49
C SER A 36 -27.63 13.51 -11.41
N VAL A 37 -28.74 13.79 -10.75
CA VAL A 37 -29.30 12.96 -9.67
C VAL A 37 -30.63 12.41 -10.17
N ASP A 38 -30.75 11.07 -10.16
CA ASP A 38 -31.91 10.38 -10.74
C ASP A 38 -33.03 10.07 -9.73
N SER A 39 -32.86 10.43 -8.44
CA SER A 39 -33.83 10.06 -7.40
C SER A 39 -33.97 11.10 -6.29
N TYR A 40 -35.21 11.17 -5.75
CA TYR A 40 -35.60 11.85 -4.50
C TYR A 40 -35.31 13.35 -4.37
N MET A 41 -35.13 14.08 -5.46
CA MET A 41 -34.85 15.53 -5.44
C MET A 41 -36.08 16.39 -5.17
N ILE A 42 -37.28 15.80 -5.07
CA ILE A 42 -38.55 16.54 -4.86
C ILE A 42 -38.55 17.37 -3.58
N ARG A 43 -37.82 16.93 -2.54
CA ARG A 43 -37.67 17.66 -1.27
C ARG A 43 -36.93 19.00 -1.40
N TYR A 44 -36.23 19.19 -2.48
CA TYR A 44 -35.46 20.42 -2.79
C TYR A 44 -36.12 21.22 -3.92
N ALA A 45 -37.32 20.85 -4.36
CA ALA A 45 -37.97 21.46 -5.51
C ALA A 45 -38.24 22.96 -5.33
N SER A 46 -38.34 23.44 -4.08
CA SER A 46 -38.48 24.86 -3.75
C SER A 46 -37.14 25.61 -3.67
N GLU A 47 -36.02 24.89 -3.69
CA GLU A 47 -34.72 25.50 -3.52
C GLU A 47 -34.13 25.86 -4.90
N ARG A 48 -33.70 27.10 -5.06
CA ARG A 48 -32.99 27.55 -6.27
C ARG A 48 -31.50 27.19 -6.24
N PHE A 49 -30.94 27.13 -5.06
CA PHE A 49 -29.53 26.80 -4.79
C PHE A 49 -29.46 25.81 -3.66
N LEU A 50 -28.54 24.86 -3.77
CA LEU A 50 -28.23 23.89 -2.73
C LEU A 50 -26.72 23.94 -2.46
N ASP A 51 -26.36 24.08 -1.18
CA ASP A 51 -25.00 23.90 -0.74
C ASP A 51 -24.67 22.42 -0.67
N ILE A 52 -23.69 22.01 -1.45
CA ILE A 52 -23.24 20.62 -1.52
C ILE A 52 -21.77 20.51 -1.12
N GLU A 53 -21.42 19.35 -0.62
CA GLU A 53 -20.05 18.91 -0.36
C GLU A 53 -19.78 17.68 -1.22
N LEU A 54 -18.66 17.67 -1.93
CA LEU A 54 -18.23 16.49 -2.67
C LEU A 54 -17.67 15.47 -1.68
N VAL A 55 -18.31 14.29 -1.63
CA VAL A 55 -17.79 13.16 -0.84
C VAL A 55 -16.75 12.47 -1.71
N THR A 56 -15.50 12.86 -1.53
CA THR A 56 -14.40 12.14 -2.15
C THR A 56 -14.10 10.91 -1.32
N THR A 57 -14.24 9.73 -1.92
CA THR A 57 -13.77 8.46 -1.33
C THR A 57 -12.24 8.41 -1.35
N GLY A 58 -11.60 9.50 -0.98
CA GLY A 58 -10.17 9.54 -0.78
C GLY A 58 -9.80 8.62 0.37
N LYS A 59 -8.82 7.78 0.18
CA LYS A 59 -8.23 7.03 1.29
C LYS A 59 -7.88 8.06 2.37
N SER A 60 -8.43 7.90 3.57
CA SER A 60 -8.07 8.74 4.71
C SER A 60 -6.72 8.30 5.23
N GLY A 61 -5.79 9.21 5.39
CA GLY A 61 -4.45 8.94 5.90
C GLY A 61 -3.99 9.99 6.90
N MET A 62 -2.94 9.68 7.64
CA MET A 62 -2.28 10.66 8.49
C MET A 62 -1.52 11.67 7.63
N LYS A 63 -1.59 12.94 8.01
CA LYS A 63 -0.79 13.99 7.38
C LYS A 63 0.59 14.01 8.01
N ILE A 64 1.62 13.84 7.20
CA ILE A 64 3.01 13.93 7.60
C ILE A 64 3.74 14.98 6.75
N PRO A 65 4.76 15.67 7.27
CA PRO A 65 5.59 16.57 6.47
C PRO A 65 6.27 15.80 5.33
N VAL A 66 6.30 16.36 4.13
CA VAL A 66 6.99 15.75 2.98
C VAL A 66 8.47 15.53 3.28
N SER A 67 9.09 16.41 4.06
CA SER A 67 10.49 16.30 4.50
C SER A 67 10.76 15.10 5.43
N ALA A 68 9.74 14.48 6.01
CA ALA A 68 9.89 13.27 6.82
C ALA A 68 9.88 11.99 5.99
N VAL A 69 9.48 12.08 4.71
CA VAL A 69 9.46 10.93 3.82
C VAL A 69 10.87 10.67 3.31
N THR A 70 11.34 9.44 3.48
CA THR A 70 12.65 8.97 3.02
C THR A 70 12.48 7.68 2.22
N GLU A 71 13.56 7.23 1.58
CA GLU A 71 13.61 5.98 0.83
C GLU A 71 14.68 5.07 1.41
N ASN A 72 14.32 3.80 1.63
CA ASN A 72 15.25 2.74 2.01
C ASN A 72 15.20 1.59 1.01
N GLU A 73 16.30 0.89 0.88
CA GLU A 73 16.46 -0.25 -0.02
C GLU A 73 16.20 -1.57 0.72
N PHE A 74 15.46 -2.46 0.06
CA PHE A 74 15.09 -3.76 0.59
C PHE A 74 15.33 -4.84 -0.44
N TYR A 75 15.73 -6.03 0.01
CA TYR A 75 15.71 -7.19 -0.86
C TYR A 75 14.27 -7.60 -1.16
N VAL A 76 14.02 -7.97 -2.41
CA VAL A 76 12.72 -8.47 -2.87
C VAL A 76 12.82 -9.96 -3.10
N ILE A 77 12.06 -10.73 -2.32
CA ILE A 77 12.06 -12.18 -2.37
C ILE A 77 10.64 -12.64 -2.70
N PRO A 78 10.46 -13.61 -3.63
CA PRO A 78 9.13 -14.13 -3.91
C PRO A 78 8.47 -14.71 -2.65
N LYS A 79 7.21 -14.38 -2.42
CA LYS A 79 6.45 -14.77 -1.23
C LYS A 79 6.40 -16.28 -1.00
N SER A 80 6.48 -17.07 -2.06
CA SER A 80 6.48 -18.54 -2.01
C SER A 80 7.68 -19.14 -1.26
N TYR A 81 8.74 -18.35 -1.05
CA TYR A 81 9.93 -18.77 -0.29
C TYR A 81 9.82 -18.46 1.21
N MET A 82 8.83 -17.65 1.59
CA MET A 82 8.62 -17.28 3.00
C MET A 82 7.96 -18.42 3.77
N THR A 83 8.48 -18.68 4.96
CA THR A 83 7.94 -19.69 5.88
C THR A 83 7.96 -19.20 7.32
N LYS A 84 7.31 -19.94 8.20
CA LYS A 84 7.40 -19.70 9.65
C LYS A 84 8.46 -20.60 10.27
N GLY A 85 9.17 -20.08 11.27
CA GLY A 85 10.07 -20.88 12.07
C GLY A 85 9.31 -21.97 12.82
N GLY A 86 9.87 -23.20 12.87
CA GLY A 86 9.19 -24.36 13.45
C GLY A 86 8.77 -24.18 14.91
N ASN A 87 9.53 -23.41 15.69
CA ASN A 87 9.29 -23.14 17.12
C ASN A 87 9.00 -21.65 17.42
N SER A 88 8.95 -20.80 16.40
CA SER A 88 8.64 -19.38 16.55
C SER A 88 7.46 -19.00 15.67
N SER A 89 6.71 -17.97 16.07
CA SER A 89 5.67 -17.39 15.24
C SER A 89 6.22 -16.44 14.17
N ASN A 90 7.54 -16.24 14.16
CA ASN A 90 8.21 -15.29 13.29
C ASN A 90 8.38 -15.84 11.87
N TYR A 91 8.30 -14.96 10.90
CA TYR A 91 8.52 -15.29 9.49
C TYR A 91 9.99 -15.20 9.13
N GLY A 92 10.40 -16.00 8.18
CA GLY A 92 11.75 -16.05 7.66
C GLY A 92 11.86 -16.91 6.41
N PHE A 93 13.06 -17.36 6.13
CA PHE A 93 13.39 -18.14 4.95
C PHE A 93 14.30 -19.30 5.29
N ILE A 94 14.21 -20.37 4.50
CA ILE A 94 15.16 -21.46 4.57
C ILE A 94 16.38 -21.07 3.74
N THR A 95 17.52 -20.86 4.39
CA THR A 95 18.80 -20.55 3.73
C THR A 95 19.66 -21.80 3.65
N GLU A 96 20.48 -21.91 2.62
CA GLU A 96 21.50 -22.95 2.54
C GLU A 96 22.83 -22.40 3.07
N LYS A 97 23.41 -23.07 4.04
CA LYS A 97 24.73 -22.77 4.59
C LYS A 97 25.62 -24.00 4.49
N TYR A 98 26.91 -23.79 4.24
CA TYR A 98 27.89 -24.86 4.29
C TYR A 98 28.22 -25.20 5.77
N ASP A 99 28.15 -26.47 6.13
CA ASP A 99 28.64 -26.96 7.42
C ASP A 99 30.19 -27.02 7.43
N GLU A 100 30.77 -27.37 8.58
CA GLU A 100 32.23 -27.49 8.75
C GLU A 100 32.84 -28.56 7.82
N ASN A 101 32.04 -29.47 7.29
CA ASN A 101 32.45 -30.51 6.36
C ASN A 101 32.24 -30.16 4.89
N GLY A 102 31.75 -28.97 4.61
CA GLY A 102 31.46 -28.49 3.27
C GLY A 102 30.15 -28.99 2.66
N ASN A 103 29.26 -29.59 3.47
CA ASN A 103 27.93 -29.98 2.99
C ASN A 103 26.94 -28.84 3.11
N LEU A 104 26.07 -28.70 2.12
CA LEU A 104 24.95 -27.75 2.17
C LEU A 104 23.88 -28.23 3.12
N THR A 105 23.64 -27.46 4.19
CA THR A 105 22.59 -27.72 5.16
C THR A 105 21.55 -26.61 5.15
N PRO A 106 20.26 -26.97 5.12
CA PRO A 106 19.19 -25.99 5.23
C PRO A 106 19.11 -25.45 6.68
N SER A 107 19.01 -24.13 6.81
CA SER A 107 18.86 -23.46 8.10
C SER A 107 17.77 -22.41 8.00
N PHE A 108 16.87 -22.36 8.98
CA PHE A 108 15.90 -21.27 9.06
C PHE A 108 16.60 -19.99 9.52
N THR A 109 16.40 -18.92 8.75
CA THR A 109 16.88 -17.58 9.07
C THR A 109 15.69 -16.65 9.19
N GLU A 110 15.50 -16.09 10.37
CA GLU A 110 14.48 -15.07 10.61
C GLU A 110 14.82 -13.80 9.84
N ALA A 111 13.79 -13.10 9.38
CA ALA A 111 13.97 -11.88 8.60
C ALA A 111 12.97 -10.80 8.99
N ASP A 112 13.46 -9.55 9.06
CA ASP A 112 12.63 -8.37 9.26
C ASP A 112 11.89 -8.02 7.97
N ILE A 113 10.58 -8.28 7.96
CA ILE A 113 9.70 -8.05 6.82
C ILE A 113 9.04 -6.67 6.96
N TYR A 114 9.28 -5.81 6.00
CA TYR A 114 8.75 -4.45 5.98
C TYR A 114 7.49 -4.27 5.14
N LYS A 115 7.35 -5.07 4.09
CA LYS A 115 6.17 -5.05 3.22
C LYS A 115 5.93 -6.42 2.61
N THR A 116 4.67 -6.79 2.49
CA THR A 116 4.23 -8.00 1.77
C THR A 116 3.23 -7.58 0.69
N THR A 117 3.44 -8.04 -0.52
CA THR A 117 2.51 -7.93 -1.65
C THR A 117 1.88 -9.30 -1.93
N ASP A 118 1.13 -9.41 -3.00
CA ASP A 118 0.56 -10.69 -3.42
C ASP A 118 1.65 -11.69 -3.83
N ASP A 119 2.71 -11.22 -4.49
CA ASP A 119 3.75 -12.05 -5.09
C ASP A 119 5.10 -12.00 -4.37
N SER A 120 5.39 -10.95 -3.58
CA SER A 120 6.72 -10.67 -3.04
C SER A 120 6.69 -10.16 -1.60
N VAL A 121 7.82 -10.33 -0.92
CA VAL A 121 8.10 -9.76 0.39
C VAL A 121 9.36 -8.91 0.33
N TYR A 122 9.33 -7.79 1.06
CA TYR A 122 10.43 -6.84 1.19
C TYR A 122 11.08 -7.03 2.55
N VAL A 123 12.35 -7.41 2.54
CA VAL A 123 13.11 -7.72 3.75
C VAL A 123 14.30 -6.79 3.91
N SER A 124 14.70 -6.56 5.17
CA SER A 124 15.88 -5.76 5.46
C SER A 124 17.13 -6.35 4.79
N LYS A 125 17.97 -5.48 4.28
CA LYS A 125 19.30 -5.88 3.74
C LYS A 125 20.22 -6.43 4.84
N ASP A 126 19.95 -6.09 6.10
CA ASP A 126 20.72 -6.59 7.25
C ASP A 126 20.36 -8.04 7.58
N SER A 127 19.24 -8.56 7.06
CA SER A 127 18.83 -9.96 7.32
C SER A 127 19.61 -10.97 6.51
N PHE A 128 20.20 -10.60 5.37
CA PHE A 128 20.89 -11.50 4.45
C PHE A 128 22.06 -10.82 3.73
N ASP A 129 23.10 -11.60 3.48
CA ASP A 129 24.15 -11.20 2.58
C ASP A 129 23.69 -11.28 1.11
N ALA A 130 24.16 -10.34 0.27
CA ALA A 130 23.90 -10.40 -1.16
C ALA A 130 24.45 -11.69 -1.77
N GLY A 131 23.63 -12.36 -2.57
CA GLY A 131 24.00 -13.66 -3.16
C GLY A 131 23.64 -14.86 -2.28
N SER A 132 23.10 -14.66 -1.07
CA SER A 132 22.57 -15.77 -0.26
C SER A 132 21.46 -16.51 -1.02
N VAL A 133 21.42 -17.82 -0.85
CA VAL A 133 20.44 -18.68 -1.51
C VAL A 133 19.34 -19.06 -0.51
N VAL A 134 18.09 -18.80 -0.89
CA VAL A 134 16.91 -19.28 -0.14
C VAL A 134 16.22 -20.41 -0.91
N VAL A 135 15.70 -21.36 -0.17
CA VAL A 135 15.02 -22.55 -0.68
C VAL A 135 13.52 -22.42 -0.41
N MET A 136 12.72 -22.78 -1.41
CA MET A 136 11.27 -22.81 -1.25
C MET A 136 10.87 -23.97 -0.31
N PRO A 137 10.01 -23.73 0.67
CA PRO A 137 9.46 -24.78 1.52
C PRO A 137 8.83 -25.90 0.68
N ASP A 138 9.06 -27.13 1.08
CA ASP A 138 8.55 -28.35 0.42
C ASP A 138 8.93 -28.51 -1.08
N SER A 139 10.00 -27.81 -1.50
CA SER A 139 10.51 -27.84 -2.87
C SER A 139 12.04 -27.76 -2.90
N SER A 140 12.64 -28.17 -4.02
CA SER A 140 14.07 -27.97 -4.28
C SER A 140 14.36 -26.65 -5.03
N SER A 141 13.36 -25.82 -5.25
CA SER A 141 13.53 -24.54 -5.94
C SER A 141 14.36 -23.59 -5.10
N ARG A 142 15.32 -22.92 -5.76
CA ARG A 142 16.25 -21.98 -5.15
C ARG A 142 16.07 -20.59 -5.73
N PHE A 143 16.22 -19.59 -4.89
CA PHE A 143 16.22 -18.18 -5.30
C PHE A 143 17.45 -17.51 -4.70
N VAL A 144 18.20 -16.78 -5.55
CA VAL A 144 19.37 -16.01 -5.13
C VAL A 144 18.92 -14.61 -4.73
N ILE A 145 19.20 -14.22 -3.48
CA ILE A 145 18.90 -12.89 -2.98
C ILE A 145 19.81 -11.88 -3.67
N GLY A 146 19.23 -10.94 -4.40
CA GLY A 146 19.97 -9.92 -5.13
C GLY A 146 19.10 -8.76 -5.60
N PRO A 147 17.86 -9.00 -6.07
CA PRO A 147 16.96 -7.91 -6.47
C PRO A 147 16.69 -6.95 -5.30
N VAL A 148 16.90 -5.66 -5.56
CA VAL A 148 16.72 -4.58 -4.58
C VAL A 148 15.71 -3.59 -5.10
N GLU A 149 14.76 -3.20 -4.27
CA GLU A 149 13.80 -2.14 -4.54
C GLU A 149 13.76 -1.13 -3.41
N LYS A 150 13.39 0.11 -3.75
CA LYS A 150 13.22 1.20 -2.78
C LYS A 150 11.78 1.28 -2.31
N LEU A 151 11.60 1.37 -1.00
CA LEU A 151 10.31 1.72 -0.40
C LEU A 151 10.39 3.12 0.17
N ARG A 152 9.33 3.90 -0.06
CA ARG A 152 9.11 5.16 0.64
C ARG A 152 8.53 4.90 2.01
N GLY A 153 9.02 5.64 2.99
CA GLY A 153 8.58 5.48 4.36
C GLY A 153 9.02 6.63 5.25
N VAL A 154 8.73 6.48 6.52
CA VAL A 154 9.13 7.40 7.59
C VAL A 154 9.81 6.63 8.71
N TYR A 155 10.66 7.29 9.47
CA TYR A 155 11.18 6.73 10.70
C TYR A 155 10.23 7.05 11.86
N CYS A 156 9.67 6.00 12.46
CA CYS A 156 8.83 6.07 13.64
C CYS A 156 9.69 5.88 14.89
N VAL A 157 9.61 6.80 15.85
CA VAL A 157 10.27 6.64 17.15
C VAL A 157 9.40 5.80 18.05
N ASN A 158 9.93 4.68 18.51
CA ASN A 158 9.24 3.76 19.43
C ASN A 158 10.14 3.48 20.64
N THR A 159 9.77 4.01 21.81
CA THR A 159 10.40 3.75 23.12
C THR A 159 11.92 3.59 23.10
N GLY A 160 12.64 4.55 22.44
CA GLY A 160 14.10 4.63 22.48
C GLY A 160 14.83 4.08 21.24
N TYR A 161 14.12 3.57 20.25
CA TYR A 161 14.67 3.18 18.95
C TYR A 161 13.79 3.69 17.79
N THR A 162 14.37 3.78 16.61
CA THR A 162 13.67 4.18 15.39
C THR A 162 13.43 2.97 14.50
N VAL A 163 12.21 2.88 13.99
CA VAL A 163 11.81 1.84 13.02
C VAL A 163 11.38 2.51 11.74
N PHE A 164 11.84 1.99 10.59
CA PHE A 164 11.35 2.42 9.30
C PHE A 164 9.96 1.84 9.05
N CYS A 165 8.99 2.72 8.80
CA CYS A 165 7.61 2.37 8.50
C CYS A 165 7.32 2.72 7.03
N PRO A 166 7.13 1.73 6.15
CA PRO A 166 6.71 1.99 4.78
C PRO A 166 5.38 2.72 4.73
N VAL A 167 5.25 3.71 3.84
CA VAL A 167 4.02 4.48 3.66
C VAL A 167 3.56 4.44 2.22
N GLU A 168 2.24 4.45 2.02
CA GLU A 168 1.60 4.70 0.74
C GLU A 168 1.18 6.16 0.72
N ILE A 169 1.70 6.93 -0.25
CA ILE A 169 1.30 8.32 -0.44
C ILE A 169 -0.02 8.31 -1.20
N ILE A 170 -1.03 8.94 -0.59
CA ILE A 170 -2.35 9.16 -1.18
C ILE A 170 -2.47 10.65 -1.48
N ASP A 171 -2.74 10.98 -2.75
CA ASP A 171 -2.99 12.35 -3.24
C ASP A 171 -4.43 12.77 -2.97
#